data_fab1dbfdc072e88d61748efc6c95f086
#
_entry.id   fab1dbfdc072e88d61748efc6c95f086
#
_cell.length_a   1.000
_cell.length_b   1.000
_cell.length_c   1.000
_cell.angle_alpha   90.00
_cell.angle_beta   90.00
_cell.angle_gamma   90.00
#
_symmetry.space_group_name_H-M   'P 1'
#
loop_
_entity.id
_entity.type
_entity.pdbx_description
1 polymer ?
#
loop_
_entity_poly.entity_id
_entity_poly.type
_entity_poly.pdbx_seq_one_letter_code
_entity_poly.pdbx_strand_id
1 'polypeptide(L)'
;MDYLKSEHLKFKRTISNKLIFIVPLITAIFAWIMGGYMGYQYMTLYWWYAFLLPGAIAILCSLSHRKEENAGKYYSVFSMPVNLSRFEFAKGIILVEKLLVSAIFLALLISISNIIAPATAVYSLLHSITGSIGIILASVWQIPLCLYLARKTGMFVPIVLNTILG
;
A
#
# COMPACT_ATOMS: atom_id res chain seq x y z
N MET A 1 -12.94 -20.07 -0.42
CA MET A 1 -11.53 -20.01 -0.88
C MET A 1 -11.38 -19.40 -2.27
N ASP A 2 -12.38 -19.53 -3.13
CA ASP A 2 -12.27 -19.09 -4.53
C ASP A 2 -12.20 -17.57 -4.73
N TYR A 3 -12.80 -16.76 -3.84
CA TYR A 3 -12.76 -15.29 -3.93
C TYR A 3 -11.35 -14.72 -3.78
N LEU A 4 -10.57 -15.21 -2.81
CA LEU A 4 -9.18 -14.76 -2.59
C LEU A 4 -8.30 -15.11 -3.78
N LYS A 5 -8.45 -16.32 -4.32
CA LYS A 5 -7.67 -16.78 -5.47
C LYS A 5 -7.99 -15.98 -6.74
N SER A 6 -9.26 -15.67 -6.97
CA SER A 6 -9.68 -14.84 -8.10
C SER A 6 -9.16 -13.41 -8.00
N GLU A 7 -9.23 -12.80 -6.81
CA GLU A 7 -8.70 -11.46 -6.57
C GLU A 7 -7.16 -11.42 -6.69
N HIS A 8 -6.45 -12.41 -6.16
CA HIS A 8 -5.00 -12.50 -6.32
C HIS A 8 -4.57 -12.55 -7.80
N LEU A 9 -5.30 -13.30 -8.63
CA LEU A 9 -5.06 -13.38 -10.07
C LEU A 9 -5.27 -12.04 -10.78
N LYS A 10 -6.24 -11.23 -10.36
CA LYS A 10 -6.50 -9.88 -10.91
C LYS A 10 -5.32 -8.91 -10.67
N PHE A 11 -4.57 -9.10 -9.59
CA PHE A 11 -3.37 -8.29 -9.31
C PHE A 11 -2.13 -8.74 -10.09
N LYS A 12 -2.12 -9.99 -10.56
CA LYS A 12 -1.00 -10.53 -11.35
C LYS A 12 -0.86 -9.78 -12.67
N ARG A 13 0.34 -9.32 -12.99
CA ARG A 13 0.69 -8.56 -14.22
C ARG A 13 0.04 -7.17 -14.36
N THR A 14 -0.34 -6.53 -13.25
CA THR A 14 -0.96 -5.19 -13.29
C THR A 14 -0.04 -4.13 -12.72
N ILE A 15 -0.34 -2.85 -13.04
CA ILE A 15 0.34 -1.67 -12.48
C ILE A 15 0.29 -1.68 -10.96
N SER A 16 -0.80 -2.16 -10.34
CA SER A 16 -0.94 -2.28 -8.90
C SER A 16 0.17 -3.12 -8.26
N ASN A 17 0.63 -4.18 -8.93
CA ASN A 17 1.72 -5.01 -8.42
C ASN A 17 3.10 -4.32 -8.52
N LYS A 18 3.28 -3.44 -9.50
CA LYS A 18 4.51 -2.63 -9.63
C LYS A 18 4.58 -1.55 -8.57
N LEU A 19 3.45 -0.94 -8.21
CA LEU A 19 3.37 0.11 -7.19
C LEU A 19 3.88 -0.37 -5.81
N ILE A 20 3.72 -1.65 -5.47
CA ILE A 20 4.20 -2.24 -4.23
C ILE A 20 5.71 -2.06 -4.04
N PHE A 21 6.47 -2.06 -5.12
CA PHE A 21 7.92 -1.85 -5.11
C PHE A 21 8.32 -0.41 -5.43
N ILE A 22 7.58 0.26 -6.31
CA ILE A 22 7.88 1.64 -6.74
C ILE A 22 7.70 2.61 -5.56
N VAL A 23 6.64 2.48 -4.77
CA VAL A 23 6.37 3.42 -3.67
C VAL A 23 7.46 3.39 -2.59
N PRO A 24 7.88 2.23 -2.03
CA PRO A 24 9.01 2.20 -1.09
C PRO A 24 10.32 2.71 -1.69
N LEU A 25 10.55 2.46 -2.97
CA LEU A 25 11.75 2.93 -3.65
C LEU A 25 11.77 4.47 -3.76
N ILE A 26 10.63 5.06 -4.14
CA ILE A 26 10.46 6.52 -4.13
C ILE A 26 10.68 7.07 -2.72
N THR A 27 10.12 6.41 -1.69
CA THR A 27 10.32 6.80 -0.28
C THR A 27 11.79 6.83 0.09
N ALA A 28 12.53 5.80 -0.28
CA ALA A 28 13.97 5.70 -0.01
C ALA A 28 14.75 6.81 -0.71
N ILE A 29 14.41 7.14 -1.96
CA ILE A 29 15.04 8.23 -2.71
C ILE A 29 14.75 9.58 -2.05
N PHE A 30 13.50 9.87 -1.69
CA PHE A 30 13.15 11.10 -1.00
C PHE A 30 13.86 11.23 0.35
N ALA A 31 13.90 10.15 1.11
CA ALA A 31 14.60 10.12 2.40
C ALA A 31 16.10 10.39 2.25
N TRP A 32 16.72 9.86 1.20
CA TRP A 32 18.12 10.10 0.89
C TRP A 32 18.38 11.58 0.56
N ILE A 33 17.53 12.20 -0.26
CA ILE A 33 17.66 13.60 -0.66
C ILE A 33 17.48 14.53 0.54
N MET A 34 16.51 14.26 1.42
CA MET A 34 16.14 15.14 2.54
C MET A 34 16.96 14.88 3.80
N GLY A 35 17.29 13.64 4.09
CA GLY A 35 17.95 13.22 5.34
C GLY A 35 19.46 12.99 5.22
N GLY A 36 19.98 12.85 4.00
CA GLY A 36 21.36 12.47 3.76
C GLY A 36 21.73 11.17 4.51
N TYR A 37 23.01 10.99 4.82
CA TYR A 37 23.49 9.79 5.51
C TYR A 37 22.98 9.69 6.96
N MET A 38 22.92 10.79 7.69
CA MET A 38 22.59 10.80 9.12
C MET A 38 21.09 10.64 9.40
N GLY A 39 20.24 11.18 8.53
CA GLY A 39 18.78 11.20 8.73
C GLY A 39 18.02 10.16 7.91
N TYR A 40 18.67 9.38 7.07
CA TYR A 40 18.04 8.49 6.09
C TYR A 40 16.97 7.57 6.71
N GLN A 41 17.31 6.84 7.75
CA GLN A 41 16.42 5.85 8.35
C GLN A 41 15.17 6.48 8.95
N TYR A 42 15.37 7.58 9.70
CA TYR A 42 14.28 8.34 10.29
C TYR A 42 13.38 8.96 9.21
N MET A 43 13.98 9.61 8.22
CA MET A 43 13.25 10.26 7.11
C MET A 43 12.51 9.23 6.25
N THR A 44 13.05 8.00 6.08
CA THR A 44 12.36 6.95 5.33
C THR A 44 11.06 6.55 6.01
N LEU A 45 11.06 6.31 7.31
CA LEU A 45 9.85 5.99 8.06
C LEU A 45 8.88 7.18 8.10
N TYR A 46 9.40 8.39 8.31
CA TYR A 46 8.59 9.61 8.33
C TYR A 46 7.83 9.82 7.02
N TRP A 47 8.52 9.87 5.87
CA TRP A 47 7.87 10.05 4.57
C TRP A 47 6.96 8.89 4.19
N TRP A 48 7.28 7.68 4.68
CA TRP A 48 6.44 6.51 4.47
C TRP A 48 5.07 6.70 5.11
N TYR A 49 5.01 6.94 6.42
CA TYR A 49 3.73 7.01 7.10
C TYR A 49 2.97 8.32 6.83
N ALA A 50 3.68 9.46 6.67
CA ALA A 50 3.05 10.76 6.59
C ALA A 50 2.37 11.03 5.23
N PHE A 51 2.88 10.45 4.13
CA PHE A 51 2.41 10.83 2.80
C PHE A 51 2.31 9.66 1.83
N LEU A 52 3.37 8.85 1.71
CA LEU A 52 3.47 7.87 0.64
C LEU A 52 2.61 6.63 0.87
N LEU A 53 2.47 6.15 2.09
CA LEU A 53 1.60 5.03 2.42
C LEU A 53 0.12 5.36 2.25
N PRO A 54 -0.43 6.47 2.82
CA PRO A 54 -1.81 6.87 2.57
C PRO A 54 -2.11 7.05 1.09
N GLY A 55 -1.21 7.70 0.34
CA GLY A 55 -1.32 7.84 -1.11
C GLY A 55 -1.34 6.49 -1.84
N ALA A 56 -0.44 5.57 -1.46
CA ALA A 56 -0.39 4.22 -2.03
C ALA A 56 -1.68 3.42 -1.77
N ILE A 57 -2.20 3.46 -0.54
CA ILE A 57 -3.47 2.81 -0.18
C ILE A 57 -4.59 3.34 -1.08
N ALA A 58 -4.73 4.66 -1.20
CA ALA A 58 -5.76 5.28 -2.01
C ALA A 58 -5.64 4.93 -3.50
N ILE A 59 -4.42 4.94 -4.04
CA ILE A 59 -4.17 4.55 -5.44
C ILE A 59 -4.50 3.07 -5.68
N LEU A 60 -4.08 2.16 -4.79
CA LEU A 60 -4.35 0.74 -4.91
C LEU A 60 -5.86 0.43 -4.83
N CYS A 61 -6.58 1.08 -3.90
CA CYS A 61 -8.04 0.96 -3.80
C CYS A 61 -8.74 1.47 -5.06
N SER A 62 -8.32 2.63 -5.56
CA SER A 62 -8.90 3.24 -6.76
C SER A 62 -8.63 2.41 -8.02
N LEU A 63 -7.41 1.87 -8.18
CA LEU A 63 -7.09 0.97 -9.28
C LEU A 63 -7.87 -0.35 -9.21
N SER A 64 -8.10 -0.87 -8.01
CA SER A 64 -8.93 -2.06 -7.82
C SER A 64 -10.38 -1.80 -8.26
N HIS A 65 -10.96 -0.66 -7.87
CA HIS A 65 -12.29 -0.25 -8.30
C HIS A 65 -12.37 -0.08 -9.83
N ARG A 66 -11.44 0.66 -10.43
CA ARG A 66 -11.41 0.91 -11.88
C ARG A 66 -11.34 -0.37 -12.72
N LYS A 67 -10.64 -1.40 -12.23
CA LYS A 67 -10.62 -2.69 -12.90
C LYS A 67 -12.00 -3.35 -12.98
N GLU A 68 -12.77 -3.26 -11.92
CA GLU A 68 -14.12 -3.82 -11.87
C GLU A 68 -15.10 -3.02 -12.73
N GLU A 69 -14.96 -1.70 -12.74
CA GLU A 69 -15.73 -0.82 -13.59
C GLU A 69 -15.49 -1.14 -15.07
N ASN A 70 -14.22 -1.33 -15.48
CA ASN A 70 -13.85 -1.69 -16.84
C ASN A 70 -14.25 -3.14 -17.22
N ALA A 71 -14.34 -4.05 -16.24
CA ALA A 71 -14.70 -5.45 -16.45
C ALA A 71 -16.22 -5.70 -16.57
N GLY A 72 -17.03 -4.66 -16.77
CA GLY A 72 -18.47 -4.79 -17.01
C GLY A 72 -19.32 -4.10 -15.94
N LYS A 73 -18.84 -3.02 -15.34
CA LYS A 73 -19.60 -2.14 -14.40
C LYS A 73 -20.33 -2.92 -13.30
N TYR A 74 -19.66 -3.93 -12.72
CA TYR A 74 -20.23 -4.82 -11.70
C TYR A 74 -21.41 -5.72 -12.15
N TYR A 75 -21.90 -5.62 -13.40
CA TYR A 75 -23.01 -6.48 -13.87
C TYR A 75 -22.66 -7.97 -13.77
N SER A 76 -21.43 -8.34 -14.08
CA SER A 76 -20.96 -9.71 -13.95
C SER A 76 -20.92 -10.21 -12.48
N VAL A 77 -20.71 -9.30 -11.52
CA VAL A 77 -20.70 -9.63 -10.09
C VAL A 77 -22.12 -9.75 -9.57
N PHE A 78 -23.03 -8.87 -10.00
CA PHE A 78 -24.45 -8.88 -9.58
C PHE A 78 -25.26 -9.98 -10.25
N SER A 79 -24.86 -10.47 -11.41
CA SER A 79 -25.52 -11.60 -12.09
C SER A 79 -25.17 -12.97 -11.51
N MET A 80 -24.10 -13.05 -10.69
CA MET A 80 -23.72 -14.28 -10.00
C MET A 80 -24.33 -14.30 -8.58
N PRO A 81 -24.66 -15.46 -8.00
CA PRO A 81 -25.11 -15.58 -6.61
C PRO A 81 -23.95 -15.41 -5.65
N VAL A 82 -23.35 -14.21 -5.64
CA VAL A 82 -22.14 -13.89 -4.88
C VAL A 82 -22.50 -13.02 -3.69
N ASN A 83 -22.00 -13.37 -2.51
CA ASN A 83 -22.15 -12.52 -1.32
C ASN A 83 -21.20 -11.31 -1.44
N LEU A 84 -21.77 -10.14 -1.67
CA LEU A 84 -21.03 -8.89 -1.91
C LEU A 84 -20.09 -8.52 -0.73
N SER A 85 -20.52 -8.76 0.51
CA SER A 85 -19.70 -8.49 1.70
C SER A 85 -18.44 -9.36 1.73
N ARG A 86 -18.55 -10.64 1.39
CA ARG A 86 -17.40 -11.54 1.33
C ARG A 86 -16.43 -11.18 0.21
N PHE A 87 -16.97 -10.71 -0.89
CA PHE A 87 -16.18 -10.23 -2.02
C PHE A 87 -15.36 -8.98 -1.65
N GLU A 88 -15.97 -7.99 -1.02
CA GLU A 88 -15.29 -6.76 -0.56
C GLU A 88 -14.24 -7.07 0.53
N PHE A 89 -14.57 -7.98 1.45
CA PHE A 89 -13.62 -8.40 2.48
C PHE A 89 -12.40 -9.11 1.88
N ALA A 90 -12.60 -10.00 0.90
CA ALA A 90 -11.51 -10.67 0.20
C ALA A 90 -10.59 -9.66 -0.51
N LYS A 91 -11.16 -8.62 -1.12
CA LYS A 91 -10.42 -7.51 -1.72
C LYS A 91 -9.56 -6.78 -0.69
N GLY A 92 -10.13 -6.44 0.47
CA GLY A 92 -9.41 -5.80 1.57
C GLY A 92 -8.21 -6.64 2.03
N ILE A 93 -8.39 -7.95 2.21
CA ILE A 93 -7.31 -8.87 2.60
C ILE A 93 -6.17 -8.87 1.58
N ILE A 94 -6.47 -8.94 0.29
CA ILE A 94 -5.43 -8.91 -0.74
C ILE A 94 -4.67 -7.57 -0.75
N LEU A 95 -5.36 -6.45 -0.54
CA LEU A 95 -4.71 -5.14 -0.42
C LEU A 95 -3.77 -5.09 0.78
N VAL A 96 -4.19 -5.59 1.94
CA VAL A 96 -3.33 -5.70 3.14
C VAL A 96 -2.11 -6.58 2.86
N GLU A 97 -2.29 -7.75 2.25
CA GLU A 97 -1.18 -8.63 1.84
C GLU A 97 -0.16 -7.88 0.98
N LYS A 98 -0.61 -7.12 -0.01
CA LYS A 98 0.27 -6.34 -0.89
C LYS A 98 0.99 -5.22 -0.16
N LEU A 99 0.34 -4.54 0.77
CA LEU A 99 0.97 -3.52 1.60
C LEU A 99 2.01 -4.13 2.55
N LEU A 100 1.76 -5.32 3.11
CA LEU A 100 2.75 -6.03 3.93
C LEU A 100 4.01 -6.38 3.14
N VAL A 101 3.87 -6.84 1.90
CA VAL A 101 5.02 -7.09 1.01
C VAL A 101 5.78 -5.78 0.77
N SER A 102 5.08 -4.67 0.56
CA SER A 102 5.68 -3.34 0.39
C SER A 102 6.45 -2.88 1.64
N ALA A 103 5.92 -3.15 2.85
CA ALA A 103 6.58 -2.83 4.12
C ALA A 103 7.87 -3.65 4.32
N ILE A 104 7.83 -4.93 4.01
CA ILE A 104 9.02 -5.78 4.09
C ILE A 104 10.10 -5.27 3.14
N PHE A 105 9.72 -4.90 1.93
CA PHE A 105 10.65 -4.32 0.96
C PHE A 105 11.23 -2.98 1.45
N LEU A 106 10.42 -2.10 2.05
CA LEU A 106 10.89 -0.87 2.68
C LEU A 106 11.90 -1.16 3.81
N ALA A 107 11.58 -2.12 4.68
CA ALA A 107 12.46 -2.51 5.78
C ALA A 107 13.82 -3.03 5.28
N LEU A 108 13.85 -3.74 4.15
CA LEU A 108 15.08 -4.15 3.50
C LEU A 108 15.88 -2.94 3.00
N LEU A 109 15.22 -1.95 2.38
CA LEU A 109 15.88 -0.72 1.92
C LEU A 109 16.48 0.07 3.09
N ILE A 110 15.77 0.16 4.23
CA ILE A 110 16.30 0.77 5.46
C ILE A 110 17.51 -0.01 5.95
N SER A 111 17.47 -1.34 5.95
CA SER A 111 18.54 -2.19 6.45
C SER A 111 19.81 -2.16 5.60
N ILE A 112 19.69 -1.89 4.30
CA ILE A 112 20.83 -1.71 3.40
C ILE A 112 21.68 -0.52 3.86
N SER A 113 21.07 0.53 4.42
CA SER A 113 21.83 1.68 4.95
C SER A 113 22.77 1.31 6.10
N ASN A 114 22.46 0.27 6.87
CA ASN A 114 23.34 -0.24 7.94
C ASN A 114 24.67 -0.80 7.39
N ILE A 115 24.63 -1.30 6.16
CA ILE A 115 25.83 -1.82 5.49
C ILE A 115 26.66 -0.69 4.90
N ILE A 116 25.99 0.32 4.33
CA ILE A 116 26.65 1.45 3.65
C ILE A 116 27.22 2.44 4.67
N ALA A 117 26.51 2.73 5.75
CA ALA A 117 26.87 3.71 6.75
C ALA A 117 26.62 3.19 8.17
N PRO A 118 27.41 2.23 8.66
CA PRO A 118 27.20 1.59 9.97
C PRO A 118 27.29 2.57 11.14
N ALA A 119 28.05 3.65 11.01
CA ALA A 119 28.20 4.68 12.05
C ALA A 119 26.91 5.48 12.29
N THR A 120 25.97 5.50 11.35
CA THR A 120 24.70 6.22 11.43
C THR A 120 23.50 5.29 11.57
N ALA A 121 23.74 3.99 11.75
CA ALA A 121 22.72 2.97 11.89
C ALA A 121 22.00 3.11 13.24
N VAL A 122 20.73 3.51 13.23
CA VAL A 122 19.85 3.64 14.40
C VAL A 122 18.95 2.42 14.55
N TYR A 123 18.41 1.93 13.44
CA TYR A 123 17.43 0.84 13.45
C TYR A 123 18.05 -0.47 12.98
N SER A 124 17.96 -1.51 13.81
CA SER A 124 18.27 -2.88 13.39
C SER A 124 17.23 -3.38 12.36
N LEU A 125 17.54 -4.43 11.63
CA LEU A 125 16.61 -5.07 10.68
C LEU A 125 15.29 -5.45 11.35
N LEU A 126 15.33 -5.99 12.57
CA LEU A 126 14.13 -6.37 13.31
C LEU A 126 13.26 -5.16 13.65
N HIS A 127 13.86 -4.06 14.13
CA HIS A 127 13.13 -2.81 14.41
C HIS A 127 12.54 -2.20 13.15
N SER A 128 13.24 -2.25 12.02
CA SER A 128 12.73 -1.76 10.73
C SER A 128 11.52 -2.57 10.23
N ILE A 129 11.56 -3.89 10.38
CA ILE A 129 10.43 -4.77 10.01
C ILE A 129 9.24 -4.52 10.93
N THR A 130 9.44 -4.57 12.26
CA THR A 130 8.35 -4.39 13.22
C THR A 130 7.72 -3.01 13.11
N GLY A 131 8.53 -1.96 12.95
CA GLY A 131 8.05 -0.59 12.73
C GLY A 131 7.24 -0.46 11.45
N SER A 132 7.74 -0.96 10.33
CA SER A 132 7.03 -0.89 9.04
C SER A 132 5.71 -1.67 9.04
N ILE A 133 5.67 -2.85 9.67
CA ILE A 133 4.45 -3.64 9.83
C ILE A 133 3.46 -2.92 10.76
N GLY A 134 3.93 -2.36 11.88
CA GLY A 134 3.11 -1.60 12.81
C GLY A 134 2.41 -0.41 12.15
N ILE A 135 3.13 0.34 11.32
CA ILE A 135 2.55 1.46 10.54
C ILE A 135 1.44 0.96 9.61
N ILE A 136 1.63 -0.18 8.93
CA ILE A 136 0.59 -0.74 8.06
C ILE A 136 -0.64 -1.17 8.87
N LEU A 137 -0.45 -1.86 9.99
CA LEU A 137 -1.57 -2.27 10.83
C LEU A 137 -2.37 -1.07 11.33
N ALA A 138 -1.68 0.01 11.72
CA ALA A 138 -2.33 1.27 12.08
C ALA A 138 -3.10 1.92 10.91
N SER A 139 -2.71 1.66 9.66
CA SER A 139 -3.32 2.24 8.45
C SER A 139 -4.40 1.36 7.81
N VAL A 140 -4.64 0.14 8.30
CA VAL A 140 -5.62 -0.81 7.70
C VAL A 140 -7.03 -0.23 7.61
N TRP A 141 -7.44 0.59 8.58
CA TRP A 141 -8.77 1.23 8.59
C TRP A 141 -9.00 2.16 7.39
N GLN A 142 -7.95 2.68 6.76
CA GLN A 142 -8.05 3.53 5.58
C GLN A 142 -8.55 2.75 4.35
N ILE A 143 -8.30 1.43 4.28
CA ILE A 143 -8.66 0.59 3.13
C ILE A 143 -10.16 0.58 2.87
N PRO A 144 -11.04 0.22 3.82
CA PRO A 144 -12.49 0.24 3.59
C PRO A 144 -13.03 1.63 3.26
N LEU A 145 -12.47 2.67 3.88
CA LEU A 145 -12.83 4.05 3.60
C LEU A 145 -12.47 4.44 2.17
N CYS A 146 -11.24 4.14 1.72
CA CYS A 146 -10.81 4.43 0.35
C CYS A 146 -11.58 3.62 -0.69
N LEU A 147 -11.90 2.35 -0.43
CA LEU A 147 -12.73 1.54 -1.31
C LEU A 147 -14.15 2.11 -1.45
N TYR A 148 -14.75 2.55 -0.34
CA TYR A 148 -16.07 3.21 -0.35
C TYR A 148 -16.04 4.51 -1.14
N LEU A 149 -15.07 5.38 -0.88
CA LEU A 149 -14.92 6.65 -1.59
C LEU A 149 -14.65 6.45 -3.08
N ALA A 150 -13.75 5.53 -3.44
CA ALA A 150 -13.44 5.22 -4.84
C ALA A 150 -14.69 4.80 -5.63
N ARG A 151 -15.59 4.06 -5.00
CA ARG A 151 -16.84 3.62 -5.61
C ARG A 151 -17.84 4.76 -5.82
N LYS A 152 -17.88 5.72 -4.90
CA LYS A 152 -18.87 6.82 -4.91
C LYS A 152 -18.41 8.01 -5.73
N THR A 153 -17.13 8.35 -5.70
CA THR A 153 -16.57 9.61 -6.23
C THR A 153 -15.51 9.40 -7.31
N GLY A 154 -15.21 8.14 -7.66
CA GLY A 154 -14.16 7.82 -8.61
C GLY A 154 -12.75 7.86 -8.00
N MET A 155 -11.73 7.96 -8.85
CA MET A 155 -10.33 7.74 -8.47
C MET A 155 -9.68 8.92 -7.71
N PHE A 156 -10.05 10.17 -8.05
CA PHE A 156 -9.31 11.35 -7.55
C PHE A 156 -9.59 11.68 -6.09
N VAL A 157 -10.86 11.62 -5.68
CA VAL A 157 -11.27 12.04 -4.33
C VAL A 157 -10.62 11.20 -3.22
N PRO A 158 -10.59 9.86 -3.27
CA PRO A 158 -9.92 9.08 -2.24
C PRO A 158 -8.41 9.34 -2.20
N ILE A 159 -7.76 9.61 -3.34
CA ILE A 159 -6.34 9.92 -3.36
C ILE A 159 -6.06 11.23 -2.62
N VAL A 160 -6.77 12.29 -2.97
CA VAL A 160 -6.58 13.62 -2.35
C VAL A 160 -6.92 13.57 -0.86
N LEU A 161 -8.09 13.05 -0.50
CA LEU A 161 -8.52 13.00 0.90
C LEU A 161 -7.58 12.14 1.76
N ASN A 162 -7.22 10.95 1.30
CA ASN A 162 -6.37 10.05 2.10
C ASN A 162 -4.93 10.56 2.23
N THR A 163 -4.43 11.28 1.23
CA THR A 163 -3.08 11.88 1.29
C THR A 163 -3.03 13.10 2.22
N ILE A 164 -4.15 13.81 2.40
CA ILE A 164 -4.21 14.99 3.29
C ILE A 164 -4.54 14.59 4.73
N LEU A 165 -5.38 13.58 4.92
CA LEU A 165 -5.90 13.17 6.24
C LEU A 165 -5.18 11.97 6.85
N GLY A 166 -4.42 11.21 6.06
CA GLY A 166 -3.66 10.04 6.50
C GLY A 166 -2.28 10.42 6.91
#